data_49755e244e6e2b3ef5b1a0fa2122cd37
#
_entry.id   49755e244e6e2b3ef5b1a0fa2122cd37
#
_cell.length_a   1.000
_cell.length_b   1.000
_cell.length_c   1.000
_cell.angle_alpha   90.00
_cell.angle_beta   90.00
_cell.angle_gamma   90.00
#
_symmetry.space_group_name_H-M   'P 1'
#
loop_
_entity.id
_entity.type
_entity.pdbx_description
1 polymer ?
#
loop_
_entity_poly.entity_id
_entity_poly.type
_entity_poly.pdbx_seq_one_letter_code
_entity_poly.pdbx_strand_id
1 'polypeptide(L)'
;MSTVSIFWFRRDLRLDDNVGFLEALKGGHPVLPIFIFDKEILNELPKDDARVTFIYETLQKMRNVLQEDHGSSLALFYGKPETVWKQLVKDYDIDTVYTNHDYEPYALERDEQIKKLLNKEDIDFKTYKDQVIFEKDEVVKGDGDPYVVYTPYKNKWQEIFDEDKHLKIHY
;
A
#
# COMPACT_ATOMS: atom_id res chain seq x y z
N MET A 1 -8.39 -5.80 -24.53
CA MET A 1 -7.29 -5.20 -23.72
C MET A 1 -6.61 -6.35 -23.00
N SER A 2 -5.30 -6.27 -22.74
CA SER A 2 -4.65 -7.30 -21.91
C SER A 2 -5.09 -7.11 -20.47
N THR A 3 -5.37 -8.20 -19.76
CA THR A 3 -5.67 -8.21 -18.34
C THR A 3 -4.43 -7.74 -17.55
N VAL A 4 -4.61 -6.90 -16.53
CA VAL A 4 -3.55 -6.32 -15.71
C VAL A 4 -3.82 -6.54 -14.24
N SER A 5 -2.76 -6.59 -13.44
CA SER A 5 -2.84 -6.37 -12.00
C SER A 5 -2.52 -4.91 -11.69
N ILE A 6 -3.11 -4.35 -10.63
CA ILE A 6 -2.78 -3.00 -10.17
C ILE A 6 -2.06 -3.09 -8.83
N PHE A 7 -0.93 -2.37 -8.69
CA PHE A 7 -0.35 -2.09 -7.39
C PHE A 7 -0.61 -0.63 -6.98
N TRP A 8 -1.32 -0.45 -5.88
CA TRP A 8 -1.69 0.86 -5.36
C TRP A 8 -0.72 1.31 -4.28
N PHE A 9 0.26 2.14 -4.67
CA PHE A 9 1.15 2.84 -3.74
C PHE A 9 0.40 3.87 -2.89
N ARG A 10 0.79 3.99 -1.62
CA ARG A 10 0.21 4.96 -0.67
C ARG A 10 1.30 5.65 0.14
N ARG A 11 1.67 5.13 1.31
CA ARG A 11 2.73 5.65 2.19
C ARG A 11 4.09 5.00 1.93
N ASP A 12 4.08 3.90 1.25
CA ASP A 12 5.17 2.96 0.99
C ASP A 12 5.92 3.28 -0.31
N LEU A 13 6.27 4.54 -0.52
CA LEU A 13 6.83 5.07 -1.78
C LEU A 13 8.26 4.60 -2.02
N ARG A 14 8.41 3.32 -2.37
CA ARG A 14 9.68 2.71 -2.76
C ARG A 14 9.44 1.51 -3.69
N LEU A 15 10.37 1.25 -4.59
CA LEU A 15 10.32 0.11 -5.52
C LEU A 15 10.99 -1.13 -4.93
N ASP A 16 12.08 -0.93 -4.18
CA ASP A 16 12.80 -1.99 -3.50
C ASP A 16 12.14 -2.32 -2.17
N ASP A 17 12.26 -3.58 -1.72
CA ASP A 17 11.84 -3.99 -0.39
C ASP A 17 10.34 -3.74 -0.11
N ASN A 18 9.49 -3.78 -1.13
CA ASN A 18 8.05 -3.55 -1.01
C ASN A 18 7.29 -4.87 -1.19
N VAL A 19 6.75 -5.40 -0.09
CA VAL A 19 6.15 -6.74 -0.07
C VAL A 19 4.97 -6.87 -1.02
N GLY A 20 4.01 -5.96 -0.95
CA GLY A 20 2.83 -6.01 -1.80
C GLY A 20 3.15 -5.79 -3.28
N PHE A 21 4.16 -4.95 -3.59
CA PHE A 21 4.60 -4.74 -4.97
C PHE A 21 5.28 -5.99 -5.53
N LEU A 22 6.13 -6.63 -4.73
CA LEU A 22 6.76 -7.91 -5.09
C LEU A 22 5.70 -8.99 -5.36
N GLU A 23 4.69 -9.11 -4.52
CA GLU A 23 3.60 -10.07 -4.70
C GLU A 23 2.74 -9.75 -5.94
N ALA A 24 2.54 -8.47 -6.27
CA ALA A 24 1.90 -8.08 -7.52
C ALA A 24 2.72 -8.52 -8.73
N LEU A 25 4.05 -8.33 -8.71
CA LEU A 25 4.95 -8.75 -9.80
C LEU A 25 4.99 -10.27 -9.98
N LYS A 26 4.77 -11.06 -8.92
CA LYS A 26 4.66 -12.53 -8.97
C LYS A 26 3.29 -13.01 -9.49
N GLY A 27 2.30 -12.13 -9.58
CA GLY A 27 0.89 -12.48 -9.87
C GLY A 27 0.60 -12.97 -11.29
N GLY A 28 1.57 -12.92 -12.20
CA GLY A 28 1.46 -13.49 -13.56
C GLY A 28 0.84 -12.55 -14.59
N HIS A 29 0.29 -11.40 -14.23
CA HIS A 29 -0.19 -10.36 -15.12
C HIS A 29 0.75 -9.14 -15.12
N PRO A 30 0.80 -8.35 -16.20
CA PRO A 30 1.48 -7.06 -16.18
C PRO A 30 0.94 -6.18 -15.05
N VAL A 31 1.85 -5.56 -14.30
CA VAL A 31 1.48 -4.72 -13.15
C VAL A 31 1.42 -3.25 -13.59
N LEU A 32 0.29 -2.60 -13.33
CA LEU A 32 0.13 -1.16 -13.43
C LEU A 32 0.32 -0.52 -12.04
N PRO A 33 1.49 0.07 -11.75
CA PRO A 33 1.69 0.82 -10.52
C PRO A 33 0.90 2.13 -10.57
N ILE A 34 0.15 2.42 -9.51
CA ILE A 34 -0.61 3.65 -9.40
C ILE A 34 -0.37 4.36 -8.07
N PHE A 35 -0.58 5.67 -8.07
CA PHE A 35 -0.74 6.48 -6.86
C PHE A 35 -1.94 7.41 -7.01
N ILE A 36 -2.74 7.56 -5.95
CA ILE A 36 -3.88 8.48 -5.92
C ILE A 36 -3.59 9.59 -4.92
N PHE A 37 -3.46 10.82 -5.41
CA PHE A 37 -3.52 12.01 -4.57
C PHE A 37 -4.96 12.18 -4.07
N ASP A 38 -5.19 11.68 -2.86
CA ASP A 38 -6.50 11.63 -2.25
C ASP A 38 -6.97 13.03 -1.85
N LYS A 39 -8.03 13.48 -2.50
CA LYS A 39 -8.59 14.81 -2.29
C LYS A 39 -9.10 15.04 -0.86
N GLU A 40 -9.62 14.01 -0.21
CA GLU A 40 -10.09 14.10 1.18
C GLU A 40 -8.92 14.43 2.12
N ILE A 41 -7.77 13.77 1.95
CA ILE A 41 -6.55 14.06 2.72
C ILE A 41 -5.99 15.44 2.36
N LEU A 42 -5.88 15.73 1.05
CA LEU A 42 -5.26 16.98 0.60
C LEU A 42 -6.04 18.23 0.99
N ASN A 43 -7.36 18.16 1.07
CA ASN A 43 -8.20 19.30 1.47
C ASN A 43 -8.00 19.71 2.93
N GLU A 44 -7.49 18.82 3.78
CA GLU A 44 -7.19 19.08 5.19
C GLU A 44 -5.80 19.70 5.40
N LEU A 45 -4.96 19.69 4.35
CA LEU A 45 -3.59 20.19 4.43
C LEU A 45 -3.52 21.69 4.06
N PRO A 46 -2.55 22.44 4.61
CA PRO A 46 -2.19 23.76 4.11
C PRO A 46 -1.83 23.70 2.61
N LYS A 47 -2.11 24.79 1.87
CA LYS A 47 -1.84 24.84 0.42
C LYS A 47 -0.36 24.68 0.05
N ASP A 48 0.53 25.02 0.96
CA ASP A 48 1.98 24.98 0.83
C ASP A 48 2.63 23.86 1.65
N ASP A 49 1.87 22.81 1.97
CA ASP A 49 2.37 21.70 2.77
C ASP A 49 3.53 20.97 2.05
N ALA A 50 4.71 21.02 2.64
CA ALA A 50 5.93 20.44 2.09
C ALA A 50 5.84 18.91 1.87
N ARG A 51 4.96 18.21 2.60
CA ARG A 51 4.73 16.77 2.42
C ARG A 51 4.21 16.45 1.03
N VAL A 52 3.36 17.31 0.46
CA VAL A 52 2.82 17.11 -0.90
C VAL A 52 3.93 17.21 -1.93
N THR A 53 4.82 18.19 -1.80
CA THR A 53 5.99 18.34 -2.66
C THR A 53 6.92 17.12 -2.56
N PHE A 54 7.23 16.70 -1.33
CA PHE A 54 8.08 15.52 -1.10
C PHE A 54 7.49 14.25 -1.73
N ILE A 55 6.20 14.00 -1.56
CA ILE A 55 5.50 12.86 -2.18
C ILE A 55 5.60 12.94 -3.70
N TYR A 56 5.29 14.11 -4.29
CA TYR A 56 5.34 14.29 -5.73
C TYR A 56 6.74 14.05 -6.30
N GLU A 57 7.79 14.63 -5.71
CA GLU A 57 9.17 14.44 -6.13
C GLU A 57 9.61 12.96 -6.00
N THR A 58 9.19 12.28 -4.93
CA THR A 58 9.47 10.85 -4.74
C THR A 58 8.82 10.01 -5.83
N LEU A 59 7.55 10.28 -6.14
CA LEU A 59 6.84 9.60 -7.22
C LEU A 59 7.46 9.86 -8.61
N GLN A 60 7.99 11.07 -8.86
CA GLN A 60 8.72 11.34 -10.10
C GLN A 60 10.02 10.52 -10.19
N LYS A 61 10.79 10.42 -9.10
CA LYS A 61 11.98 9.56 -9.05
C LYS A 61 11.63 8.09 -9.32
N MET A 62 10.60 7.56 -8.66
CA MET A 62 10.13 6.19 -8.89
C MET A 62 9.70 5.98 -10.34
N ARG A 63 8.96 6.94 -10.93
CA ARG A 63 8.55 6.90 -12.33
C ARG A 63 9.75 6.85 -13.27
N ASN A 64 10.77 7.67 -13.04
CA ASN A 64 11.98 7.70 -13.86
C ASN A 64 12.71 6.35 -13.83
N VAL A 65 12.89 5.75 -12.64
CA VAL A 65 13.49 4.41 -12.51
C VAL A 65 12.67 3.38 -13.28
N LEU A 66 11.34 3.38 -13.14
CA LEU A 66 10.49 2.45 -13.88
C LEU A 66 10.58 2.62 -15.39
N GLN A 67 10.75 3.85 -15.89
CA GLN A 67 10.90 4.14 -17.31
C GLN A 67 12.27 3.77 -17.86
N GLU A 68 13.34 4.13 -17.14
CA GLU A 68 14.71 3.96 -17.60
C GLU A 68 15.19 2.51 -17.49
N ASP A 69 14.86 1.83 -16.37
CA ASP A 69 15.40 0.51 -16.06
C ASP A 69 14.45 -0.64 -16.42
N HIS A 70 13.14 -0.38 -16.47
CA HIS A 70 12.13 -1.44 -16.59
C HIS A 70 11.16 -1.27 -17.77
N GLY A 71 11.26 -0.21 -18.56
CA GLY A 71 10.35 0.07 -19.69
C GLY A 71 8.88 0.18 -19.26
N SER A 72 8.63 0.57 -18.00
CA SER A 72 7.33 0.67 -17.35
C SER A 72 7.05 2.12 -16.93
N SER A 73 6.00 2.37 -16.14
CA SER A 73 5.70 3.71 -15.62
C SER A 73 4.83 3.62 -14.37
N LEU A 74 4.66 4.76 -13.69
CA LEU A 74 3.76 4.94 -12.54
C LEU A 74 2.66 5.92 -12.92
N ALA A 75 1.39 5.49 -12.85
CA ALA A 75 0.25 6.35 -13.13
C ALA A 75 -0.16 7.15 -11.88
N LEU A 76 -0.35 8.45 -12.05
CA LEU A 76 -0.74 9.37 -10.97
C LEU A 76 -2.17 9.85 -11.19
N PHE A 77 -3.00 9.71 -10.19
CA PHE A 77 -4.38 10.18 -10.18
C PHE A 77 -4.58 11.22 -9.09
N TYR A 78 -5.57 12.10 -9.28
CA TYR A 78 -6.03 13.06 -8.29
C TYR A 78 -7.54 12.97 -8.17
N GLY A 79 -8.05 12.77 -6.96
CA GLY A 79 -9.49 12.72 -6.72
C GLY A 79 -9.86 11.93 -5.47
N LYS A 80 -11.16 11.71 -5.27
CA LYS A 80 -11.64 10.76 -4.27
C LYS A 80 -11.30 9.34 -4.72
N PRO A 81 -10.70 8.50 -3.87
CA PRO A 81 -10.32 7.14 -4.24
C PRO A 81 -11.47 6.35 -4.88
N GLU A 82 -12.66 6.41 -4.33
CA GLU A 82 -13.83 5.73 -4.91
C GLU A 82 -14.11 6.13 -6.36
N THR A 83 -14.00 7.42 -6.69
CA THR A 83 -14.23 7.94 -8.05
C THR A 83 -13.15 7.46 -9.01
N VAL A 84 -11.89 7.50 -8.56
CA VAL A 84 -10.74 7.04 -9.35
C VAL A 84 -10.87 5.54 -9.62
N TRP A 85 -11.20 4.73 -8.62
CA TRP A 85 -11.37 3.28 -8.80
C TRP A 85 -12.54 2.93 -9.73
N LYS A 86 -13.67 3.63 -9.63
CA LYS A 86 -14.78 3.46 -10.60
C LYS A 86 -14.35 3.74 -12.05
N GLN A 87 -13.42 4.65 -12.25
CA GLN A 87 -12.88 4.93 -13.58
C GLN A 87 -11.88 3.86 -14.01
N LEU A 88 -10.96 3.44 -13.14
CA LEU A 88 -9.96 2.40 -13.43
C LEU A 88 -10.62 1.07 -13.84
N VAL A 89 -11.67 0.66 -13.14
CA VAL A 89 -12.46 -0.55 -13.46
C VAL A 89 -13.13 -0.48 -14.85
N LYS A 90 -13.47 0.72 -15.32
CA LYS A 90 -14.01 0.90 -16.68
C LYS A 90 -12.94 0.90 -17.76
N ASP A 91 -11.76 1.44 -17.43
CA ASP A 91 -10.69 1.69 -18.39
C ASP A 91 -9.76 0.49 -18.58
N TYR A 92 -9.71 -0.42 -17.60
CA TYR A 92 -8.81 -1.56 -17.59
C TYR A 92 -9.56 -2.86 -17.29
N ASP A 93 -9.09 -3.94 -17.88
CA ASP A 93 -9.45 -5.31 -17.50
C ASP A 93 -8.54 -5.72 -16.35
N ILE A 94 -9.04 -5.66 -15.10
CA ILE A 94 -8.25 -5.81 -13.87
C ILE A 94 -8.50 -7.19 -13.27
N ASP A 95 -7.45 -7.97 -13.08
CA ASP A 95 -7.50 -9.27 -12.38
C ASP A 95 -7.46 -9.07 -10.85
N THR A 96 -6.42 -8.41 -10.36
CA THR A 96 -6.19 -8.27 -8.92
C THR A 96 -5.61 -6.88 -8.60
N VAL A 97 -6.05 -6.31 -7.51
CA VAL A 97 -5.49 -5.10 -6.91
C VAL A 97 -4.67 -5.48 -5.67
N TYR A 98 -3.43 -5.01 -5.62
CA TYR A 98 -2.49 -5.22 -4.54
C TYR A 98 -2.16 -3.90 -3.84
N THR A 99 -2.00 -3.96 -2.51
CA THR A 99 -1.55 -2.81 -1.72
C THR A 99 -0.96 -3.29 -0.39
N ASN A 100 -0.20 -2.44 0.30
CA ASN A 100 0.26 -2.76 1.65
C ASN A 100 -0.76 -2.30 2.70
N HIS A 101 -0.68 -2.81 3.94
CA HIS A 101 -1.56 -2.40 5.02
C HIS A 101 -1.36 -0.93 5.39
N ASP A 102 -2.43 -0.27 5.78
CA ASP A 102 -2.43 1.02 6.44
C ASP A 102 -3.31 0.92 7.69
N TYR A 103 -2.92 1.56 8.77
CA TYR A 103 -3.54 1.37 10.09
C TYR A 103 -4.34 2.58 10.56
N GLU A 104 -4.27 3.68 9.81
CA GLU A 104 -5.04 4.89 10.13
C GLU A 104 -6.55 4.64 9.95
N PRO A 105 -7.42 5.14 10.84
CA PRO A 105 -8.86 4.91 10.76
C PRO A 105 -9.47 5.23 9.39
N TYR A 106 -9.12 6.38 8.83
CA TYR A 106 -9.55 6.77 7.49
C TYR A 106 -9.10 5.75 6.42
N ALA A 107 -7.87 5.29 6.51
CA ALA A 107 -7.32 4.33 5.53
C ALA A 107 -8.03 2.97 5.60
N LEU A 108 -8.35 2.50 6.80
CA LEU A 108 -9.10 1.25 7.01
C LEU A 108 -10.51 1.35 6.41
N GLU A 109 -11.22 2.46 6.64
CA GLU A 109 -12.55 2.70 6.08
C GLU A 109 -12.51 2.80 4.55
N ARG A 110 -11.58 3.57 4.02
CA ARG A 110 -11.33 3.71 2.57
C ARG A 110 -11.06 2.34 1.93
N ASP A 111 -10.16 1.55 2.50
CA ASP A 111 -9.76 0.25 1.96
C ASP A 111 -10.94 -0.73 1.94
N GLU A 112 -11.78 -0.72 2.98
CA GLU A 112 -12.99 -1.54 3.02
C GLU A 112 -14.03 -1.09 1.96
N GLN A 113 -14.17 0.22 1.71
CA GLN A 113 -15.05 0.74 0.67
C GLN A 113 -14.56 0.33 -0.73
N ILE A 114 -13.24 0.46 -0.99
CA ILE A 114 -12.64 0.07 -2.27
C ILE A 114 -12.75 -1.44 -2.48
N LYS A 115 -12.47 -2.24 -1.46
CA LYS A 115 -12.64 -3.70 -1.51
C LYS A 115 -14.07 -4.09 -1.91
N LYS A 116 -15.08 -3.46 -1.31
CA LYS A 116 -16.49 -3.71 -1.66
C LYS A 116 -16.81 -3.31 -3.11
N LEU A 117 -16.19 -2.24 -3.61
CA LEU A 117 -16.34 -1.80 -4.99
C LEU A 117 -15.74 -2.83 -5.96
N LEU A 118 -14.51 -3.26 -5.70
CA LEU A 118 -13.78 -4.20 -6.55
C LEU A 118 -14.45 -5.58 -6.57
N ASN A 119 -14.90 -6.07 -5.41
CA ASN A 119 -15.60 -7.36 -5.30
C ASN A 119 -16.91 -7.41 -6.10
N LYS A 120 -17.58 -6.27 -6.35
CA LYS A 120 -18.78 -6.23 -7.22
C LYS A 120 -18.48 -6.44 -8.69
N GLU A 121 -17.23 -6.26 -9.06
CA GLU A 121 -16.70 -6.41 -10.42
C GLU A 121 -15.83 -7.67 -10.54
N ASP A 122 -15.93 -8.60 -9.55
CA ASP A 122 -15.17 -9.84 -9.49
C ASP A 122 -13.64 -9.63 -9.48
N ILE A 123 -13.16 -8.48 -8.94
CA ILE A 123 -11.75 -8.12 -8.83
C ILE A 123 -11.26 -8.41 -7.42
N ASP A 124 -10.19 -9.21 -7.29
CA ASP A 124 -9.54 -9.49 -6.03
C ASP A 124 -8.84 -8.26 -5.44
N PHE A 125 -8.94 -8.07 -4.12
CA PHE A 125 -8.21 -7.04 -3.38
C PHE A 125 -7.32 -7.67 -2.31
N LYS A 126 -6.01 -7.70 -2.57
CA LYS A 126 -5.00 -8.34 -1.72
C LYS A 126 -4.16 -7.30 -0.98
N THR A 127 -4.01 -7.50 0.33
CA THR A 127 -3.27 -6.57 1.20
C THR A 127 -2.18 -7.29 1.97
N TYR A 128 -1.03 -6.61 2.19
CA TYR A 128 0.17 -7.21 2.77
C TYR A 128 0.72 -6.36 3.91
N LYS A 129 1.30 -7.03 4.91
CA LYS A 129 2.10 -6.39 5.93
C LYS A 129 3.45 -5.98 5.31
N ASP A 130 3.85 -4.73 5.51
CA ASP A 130 5.05 -4.18 4.90
C ASP A 130 5.81 -3.21 5.81
N GLN A 131 5.16 -2.14 6.28
CA GLN A 131 5.83 -1.02 6.95
C GLN A 131 6.19 -1.27 8.42
N VAL A 132 5.83 -2.42 8.99
CA VAL A 132 6.09 -2.79 10.39
C VAL A 132 6.49 -4.26 10.49
N ILE A 133 7.34 -4.59 11.46
CA ILE A 133 7.75 -5.97 11.74
C ILE A 133 6.60 -6.74 12.37
N PHE A 134 5.93 -6.15 13.34
CA PHE A 134 4.75 -6.71 13.98
C PHE A 134 3.58 -5.74 13.87
N GLU A 135 2.41 -6.27 13.54
CA GLU A 135 1.18 -5.49 13.42
C GLU A 135 0.06 -6.03 14.31
N LYS A 136 -0.93 -5.19 14.60
CA LYS A 136 -2.16 -5.55 15.31
C LYS A 136 -1.87 -6.34 16.60
N ASP A 137 -2.31 -7.58 16.66
CA ASP A 137 -2.30 -8.46 17.84
C ASP A 137 -1.05 -9.34 17.90
N GLU A 138 -0.03 -9.09 17.09
CA GLU A 138 1.20 -9.90 17.08
C GLU A 138 2.06 -9.68 18.33
N VAL A 139 1.91 -8.52 19.00
CA VAL A 139 2.60 -8.22 20.28
C VAL A 139 1.58 -7.75 21.31
N VAL A 140 0.97 -8.70 22.01
CA VAL A 140 -0.04 -8.45 23.05
C VAL A 140 0.33 -9.13 24.37
N LYS A 141 -0.34 -8.78 25.45
CA LYS A 141 -0.24 -9.45 26.74
C LYS A 141 -0.80 -10.87 26.68
N GLY A 142 -0.59 -11.66 27.74
CA GLY A 142 -1.11 -13.02 27.83
C GLY A 142 -2.64 -13.14 27.88
N ASP A 143 -3.34 -12.05 28.21
CA ASP A 143 -4.80 -11.92 28.16
C ASP A 143 -5.35 -11.44 26.81
N GLY A 144 -4.45 -11.12 25.87
CA GLY A 144 -4.79 -10.59 24.54
C GLY A 144 -4.90 -9.06 24.47
N ASP A 145 -4.78 -8.37 25.59
CA ASP A 145 -4.86 -6.92 25.63
C ASP A 145 -3.56 -6.23 25.14
N PRO A 146 -3.65 -5.03 24.55
CA PRO A 146 -2.48 -4.28 24.13
C PRO A 146 -1.65 -3.81 25.34
N TYR A 147 -0.34 -3.69 25.15
CA TYR A 147 0.53 -3.06 26.13
C TYR A 147 0.33 -1.53 26.12
N VAL A 148 0.13 -0.94 27.30
CA VAL A 148 0.02 0.52 27.48
C VAL A 148 1.34 1.14 28.02
N VAL A 149 2.32 0.31 28.37
CA VAL A 149 3.63 0.72 28.91
C VAL A 149 4.73 0.20 27.98
N TYR A 150 5.67 1.09 27.63
CA TYR A 150 6.74 0.78 26.66
C TYR A 150 7.62 -0.40 27.06
N THR A 151 8.13 -0.46 28.31
CA THR A 151 9.12 -1.46 28.70
C THR A 151 8.61 -2.90 28.60
N PRO A 152 7.43 -3.27 29.12
CA PRO A 152 6.86 -4.60 28.91
C PRO A 152 6.60 -4.91 27.44
N TYR A 153 6.12 -3.93 26.65
CA TYR A 153 5.94 -4.07 25.21
C TYR A 153 7.27 -4.40 24.51
N LYS A 154 8.31 -3.59 24.76
CA LYS A 154 9.65 -3.79 24.18
C LYS A 154 10.19 -5.18 24.52
N ASN A 155 10.07 -5.62 25.78
CA ASN A 155 10.59 -6.92 26.20
C ASN A 155 9.86 -8.06 25.46
N LYS A 156 8.54 -7.97 25.34
CA LYS A 156 7.76 -8.97 24.57
C LYS A 156 8.08 -8.93 23.08
N TRP A 157 8.23 -7.74 22.51
CA TRP A 157 8.65 -7.53 21.13
C TRP A 157 10.00 -8.20 20.85
N GLN A 158 11.00 -8.00 21.72
CA GLN A 158 12.33 -8.60 21.60
C GLN A 158 12.32 -10.12 21.80
N GLU A 159 11.44 -10.64 22.67
CA GLU A 159 11.27 -12.08 22.89
C GLU A 159 10.79 -12.83 21.63
N ILE A 160 9.88 -12.21 20.87
CA ILE A 160 9.30 -12.83 19.63
C ILE A 160 10.08 -12.46 18.38
N PHE A 161 10.96 -11.45 18.43
CA PHE A 161 11.72 -11.03 17.27
C PHE A 161 12.80 -12.05 16.92
N ASP A 162 12.80 -12.48 15.68
CA ASP A 162 13.76 -13.39 15.08
C ASP A 162 14.22 -12.80 13.73
N GLU A 163 15.50 -12.47 13.61
CA GLU A 163 16.05 -11.82 12.41
C GLU A 163 15.85 -12.66 11.15
N ASP A 164 16.09 -13.95 11.25
CA ASP A 164 15.97 -14.87 10.13
C ASP A 164 14.54 -15.02 9.61
N LYS A 165 13.57 -14.83 10.48
CA LYS A 165 12.15 -14.96 10.17
C LYS A 165 11.51 -13.63 9.77
N HIS A 166 11.91 -12.52 10.42
CA HIS A 166 11.19 -11.25 10.32
C HIS A 166 11.89 -10.21 9.45
N LEU A 167 13.20 -10.39 9.16
CA LEU A 167 13.96 -9.48 8.30
C LEU A 167 14.34 -10.10 6.95
N LYS A 168 14.07 -11.38 6.72
CA LYS A 168 14.27 -11.96 5.39
C LYS A 168 13.19 -11.46 4.44
N ILE A 169 13.55 -10.44 3.69
CA ILE A 169 12.81 -10.04 2.51
C ILE A 169 13.23 -11.00 1.41
N HIS A 170 12.30 -11.80 0.96
CA HIS A 170 12.52 -12.67 -0.18
C HIS A 170 12.39 -11.83 -1.45
N TYR A 171 13.52 -11.46 -2.04
CA TYR A 171 13.60 -10.91 -3.39
C TYR A 171 13.30 -12.01 -4.43
#